data_f6af6c10a97d8651ea7126634bd5752f
#
_entry.id   f6af6c10a97d8651ea7126634bd5752f
#
_cell.length_a   1.000
_cell.length_b   1.000
_cell.length_c   1.000
_cell.angle_alpha   90.00
_cell.angle_beta   90.00
_cell.angle_gamma   90.00
#
_symmetry.space_group_name_H-M   'P 1'
#
loop_
_entity.id
_entity.type
_entity.pdbx_description
1 polymer ?
#
loop_
_entity_poly.entity_id
_entity_poly.type
_entity_poly.pdbx_seq_one_letter_code
_entity_poly.pdbx_strand_id
1 'polypeptide(L)'
;MREIGVAVIGTRFMGRAHANAWRQVRAFFDPPLVPYLVVACGRDEGNLRKLANGFGFEHASTDWREAIRRDDVGLVDICASNDVHAEIATLAAEAGKAVFCEKPLARSLTEAQGMLQAVEAAGVPHMVCFNYRFFPVVRLAKELISNGALGEIRQFHALYLQDWGVDPKLPLTWRMKKELAGSGALGDTAVHIVDLARFLVGEIEEVVGMLTTFIKKRPLSDGSGLGEVTVDDSAAFLARFASGATGVFETTRVATGRKNFMHLEVNGTRGSIRWNAEDPNVLWFYSLEDPPKVRGFRRIVATEAEHPYAGNWWPPGHILGYEHSFVHAVYELLTALAEGRAPEPSFRDGVAAQAVLETVARSAEERRWLPVAT
;
A
#
# COMPACT_ATOMS: atom_id res chain seq x y z
N MET A 1 -3.40 28.53 -11.64
CA MET A 1 -2.74 27.25 -11.25
C MET A 1 -3.16 26.20 -12.26
N ARG A 2 -2.28 25.27 -12.63
CA ARG A 2 -2.66 24.13 -13.47
C ARG A 2 -3.60 23.23 -12.67
N GLU A 3 -4.64 22.70 -13.27
CA GLU A 3 -5.63 21.83 -12.64
C GLU A 3 -5.60 20.45 -13.26
N ILE A 4 -6.04 19.43 -12.51
CA ILE A 4 -6.19 18.07 -12.99
C ILE A 4 -7.50 17.48 -12.48
N GLY A 5 -8.34 17.02 -13.41
CA GLY A 5 -9.58 16.31 -13.07
C GLY A 5 -9.31 14.88 -12.67
N VAL A 6 -9.93 14.44 -11.58
CA VAL A 6 -9.75 13.11 -11.00
C VAL A 6 -11.03 12.30 -11.10
N ALA A 7 -10.92 11.08 -11.66
CA ALA A 7 -11.93 10.04 -11.58
C ALA A 7 -11.55 9.04 -10.49
N VAL A 8 -12.43 8.80 -9.50
CA VAL A 8 -12.21 7.78 -8.46
C VAL A 8 -13.10 6.57 -8.74
N ILE A 9 -12.50 5.41 -8.98
CA ILE A 9 -13.20 4.17 -9.31
C ILE A 9 -13.15 3.22 -8.11
N GLY A 10 -14.27 3.11 -7.40
CA GLY A 10 -14.41 2.36 -6.15
C GLY A 10 -15.05 3.22 -5.06
N THR A 11 -16.10 2.73 -4.40
CA THR A 11 -16.96 3.54 -3.51
C THR A 11 -16.94 3.09 -2.06
N ARG A 12 -16.15 2.06 -1.71
CA ARG A 12 -16.06 1.54 -0.34
C ARG A 12 -14.92 2.22 0.42
N PHE A 13 -14.31 1.51 1.36
CA PHE A 13 -13.32 2.04 2.29
C PHE A 13 -12.20 2.81 1.56
N MET A 14 -11.53 2.18 0.57
CA MET A 14 -10.41 2.82 -0.12
C MET A 14 -10.86 4.03 -0.96
N GLY A 15 -11.97 3.93 -1.71
CA GLY A 15 -12.49 5.09 -2.44
C GLY A 15 -12.83 6.29 -1.55
N ARG A 16 -13.29 6.03 -0.31
CA ARG A 16 -13.51 7.11 0.67
C ARG A 16 -12.20 7.69 1.19
N ALA A 17 -11.19 6.84 1.46
CA ALA A 17 -9.88 7.29 1.93
C ALA A 17 -9.19 8.17 0.87
N HIS A 18 -9.21 7.75 -0.39
CA HIS A 18 -8.65 8.50 -1.51
C HIS A 18 -9.42 9.80 -1.79
N ALA A 19 -10.76 9.75 -1.86
CA ALA A 19 -11.57 10.96 -2.03
C ALA A 19 -11.32 11.99 -0.91
N ASN A 20 -11.12 11.53 0.33
CA ASN A 20 -10.72 12.38 1.44
C ASN A 20 -9.33 13.01 1.19
N ALA A 21 -8.35 12.23 0.72
CA ALA A 21 -7.00 12.71 0.43
C ALA A 21 -7.00 13.77 -0.67
N TRP A 22 -7.70 13.53 -1.77
CA TRP A 22 -7.85 14.49 -2.87
C TRP A 22 -8.46 15.83 -2.42
N ARG A 23 -9.40 15.79 -1.48
CA ARG A 23 -9.99 17.01 -0.91
C ARG A 23 -9.07 17.75 0.05
N GLN A 24 -8.35 17.01 0.89
CA GLN A 24 -7.53 17.59 1.95
C GLN A 24 -6.18 18.15 1.43
N VAL A 25 -5.62 17.57 0.37
CA VAL A 25 -4.28 17.92 -0.07
C VAL A 25 -4.11 19.42 -0.30
N ARG A 26 -5.09 20.09 -0.90
CA ARG A 26 -5.06 21.54 -1.14
C ARG A 26 -5.16 22.38 0.13
N ALA A 27 -5.79 21.85 1.17
CA ALA A 27 -6.02 22.61 2.41
C ALA A 27 -4.76 22.68 3.30
N PHE A 28 -3.86 21.69 3.18
CA PHE A 28 -2.68 21.57 4.03
C PHE A 28 -1.36 21.65 3.27
N PHE A 29 -1.39 21.34 2.00
CA PHE A 29 -0.24 21.43 1.09
C PHE A 29 -0.58 22.43 -0.01
N ASP A 30 0.39 23.10 -0.55
CA ASP A 30 0.23 23.95 -1.75
C ASP A 30 0.72 23.17 -2.97
N PRO A 31 -0.07 22.22 -3.50
CA PRO A 31 0.38 21.36 -4.58
C PRO A 31 0.52 22.18 -5.86
N PRO A 32 1.59 21.97 -6.64
CA PRO A 32 1.83 22.73 -7.88
C PRO A 32 0.82 22.40 -9.00
N LEU A 33 0.05 21.31 -8.83
CA LEU A 33 -1.07 20.89 -9.67
C LEU A 33 -2.30 20.68 -8.80
N VAL A 34 -3.38 21.41 -9.06
CA VAL A 34 -4.58 21.44 -8.22
C VAL A 34 -5.57 20.36 -8.66
N PRO A 35 -5.87 19.36 -7.82
CA PRO A 35 -6.87 18.34 -8.17
C PRO A 35 -8.30 18.85 -7.97
N TYR A 36 -9.21 18.40 -8.82
CA TYR A 36 -10.66 18.54 -8.62
C TYR A 36 -11.37 17.22 -8.93
N LEU A 37 -12.44 16.95 -8.16
CA LEU A 37 -13.13 15.65 -8.20
C LEU A 37 -14.20 15.66 -9.29
N VAL A 38 -13.90 15.11 -10.45
CA VAL A 38 -14.79 15.08 -11.62
C VAL A 38 -15.87 14.03 -11.44
N VAL A 39 -15.48 12.74 -11.29
CA VAL A 39 -16.47 11.67 -11.29
C VAL A 39 -16.10 10.56 -10.29
N ALA A 40 -17.11 10.19 -9.48
CA ALA A 40 -17.06 8.97 -8.68
C ALA A 40 -17.68 7.81 -9.47
N CYS A 41 -17.04 6.63 -9.42
CA CYS A 41 -17.56 5.44 -10.10
C CYS A 41 -17.75 4.26 -9.15
N GLY A 42 -18.85 3.53 -9.33
CA GLY A 42 -19.09 2.31 -8.57
C GLY A 42 -20.43 1.64 -8.86
N ARG A 43 -20.47 0.31 -8.75
CA ARG A 43 -21.65 -0.52 -9.10
C ARG A 43 -22.83 -0.38 -8.13
N ASP A 44 -22.56 -0.06 -6.87
CA ASP A 44 -23.58 0.13 -5.84
C ASP A 44 -23.99 1.59 -5.81
N GLU A 45 -25.18 1.90 -6.31
CA GLU A 45 -25.70 3.27 -6.40
C GLU A 45 -25.80 3.97 -5.03
N GLY A 46 -26.12 3.24 -3.96
CA GLY A 46 -26.26 3.81 -2.63
C GLY A 46 -24.90 4.29 -2.09
N ASN A 47 -23.85 3.48 -2.21
CA ASN A 47 -22.49 3.85 -1.85
C ASN A 47 -21.95 4.93 -2.81
N LEU A 48 -22.27 4.84 -4.10
CA LEU A 48 -21.86 5.82 -5.09
C LEU A 48 -22.40 7.22 -4.77
N ARG A 49 -23.71 7.34 -4.52
CA ARG A 49 -24.33 8.63 -4.12
C ARG A 49 -23.74 9.18 -2.82
N LYS A 50 -23.50 8.31 -1.82
CA LYS A 50 -22.85 8.72 -0.56
C LYS A 50 -21.44 9.25 -0.79
N LEU A 51 -20.67 8.61 -1.64
CA LEU A 51 -19.32 9.07 -1.97
C LEU A 51 -19.37 10.40 -2.72
N ALA A 52 -20.13 10.45 -3.83
CA ALA A 52 -20.19 11.62 -4.70
C ALA A 52 -20.67 12.86 -3.92
N ASN A 53 -21.78 12.77 -3.21
CA ASN A 53 -22.33 13.89 -2.45
C ASN A 53 -21.46 14.27 -1.24
N GLY A 54 -20.89 13.26 -0.54
CA GLY A 54 -20.09 13.49 0.67
C GLY A 54 -18.75 14.16 0.40
N PHE A 55 -18.18 13.91 -0.78
CA PHE A 55 -16.87 14.47 -1.15
C PHE A 55 -16.95 15.55 -2.26
N GLY A 56 -18.13 15.82 -2.80
CA GLY A 56 -18.35 16.90 -3.76
C GLY A 56 -17.82 16.59 -5.16
N PHE A 57 -18.04 15.36 -5.65
CA PHE A 57 -17.82 15.03 -7.04
C PHE A 57 -18.87 15.72 -7.93
N GLU A 58 -18.45 16.19 -9.09
CA GLU A 58 -19.37 16.82 -10.05
C GLU A 58 -20.33 15.82 -10.69
N HIS A 59 -19.85 14.58 -10.87
CA HIS A 59 -20.58 13.50 -11.51
C HIS A 59 -20.50 12.19 -10.72
N ALA A 60 -21.45 11.30 -10.98
CA ALA A 60 -21.50 9.94 -10.48
C ALA A 60 -21.88 9.01 -11.63
N SER A 61 -21.13 7.93 -11.85
CA SER A 61 -21.41 6.95 -12.91
C SER A 61 -21.27 5.52 -12.39
N THR A 62 -22.11 4.62 -12.85
CA THR A 62 -21.96 3.19 -12.65
C THR A 62 -21.05 2.53 -13.69
N ASP A 63 -20.73 3.25 -14.76
CA ASP A 63 -19.82 2.83 -15.83
C ASP A 63 -18.48 3.59 -15.74
N TRP A 64 -17.44 2.91 -15.27
CA TRP A 64 -16.10 3.48 -15.20
C TRP A 64 -15.43 3.68 -16.57
N ARG A 65 -15.89 2.97 -17.61
CA ARG A 65 -15.37 3.15 -18.97
C ARG A 65 -15.79 4.52 -19.54
N GLU A 66 -17.01 4.94 -19.23
CA GLU A 66 -17.48 6.28 -19.54
C GLU A 66 -16.66 7.35 -18.82
N ALA A 67 -16.39 7.15 -17.53
CA ALA A 67 -15.59 8.06 -16.73
C ALA A 67 -14.16 8.25 -17.28
N ILE A 68 -13.50 7.18 -17.72
CA ILE A 68 -12.15 7.24 -18.30
C ILE A 68 -12.13 8.05 -19.62
N ARG A 69 -13.18 7.97 -20.42
CA ARG A 69 -13.25 8.68 -21.73
C ARG A 69 -13.55 10.16 -21.63
N ARG A 70 -13.85 10.68 -20.45
CA ARG A 70 -14.15 12.11 -20.29
C ARG A 70 -12.91 12.96 -20.55
N ASP A 71 -13.09 14.06 -21.27
CA ASP A 71 -12.02 15.00 -21.60
C ASP A 71 -11.53 15.79 -20.38
N ASP A 72 -12.41 16.01 -19.39
CA ASP A 72 -12.13 16.71 -18.13
C ASP A 72 -11.45 15.84 -17.07
N VAL A 73 -11.24 14.54 -17.32
CA VAL A 73 -10.46 13.63 -16.48
C VAL A 73 -9.04 13.55 -16.98
N GLY A 74 -8.07 13.89 -16.14
CA GLY A 74 -6.63 13.78 -16.42
C GLY A 74 -5.97 12.63 -15.65
N LEU A 75 -6.61 12.16 -14.56
CA LEU A 75 -6.09 11.10 -13.69
C LEU A 75 -7.21 10.14 -13.29
N VAL A 76 -6.90 8.84 -13.37
CA VAL A 76 -7.77 7.75 -12.92
C VAL A 76 -7.20 7.14 -11.65
N ASP A 77 -7.97 7.21 -10.56
CA ASP A 77 -7.65 6.67 -9.25
C ASP A 77 -8.45 5.38 -9.01
N ILE A 78 -7.74 4.24 -8.96
CA ILE A 78 -8.32 2.90 -8.94
C ILE A 78 -8.36 2.37 -7.51
N CYS A 79 -9.56 2.41 -6.91
CA CYS A 79 -9.86 1.92 -5.56
C CYS A 79 -10.84 0.74 -5.57
N ALA A 80 -10.95 0.05 -6.71
CA ALA A 80 -11.86 -1.07 -6.94
C ALA A 80 -11.34 -2.38 -6.31
N SER A 81 -11.99 -3.50 -6.61
CA SER A 81 -11.47 -4.83 -6.25
C SER A 81 -10.37 -5.26 -7.23
N ASN A 82 -9.45 -6.10 -6.73
CA ASN A 82 -8.22 -6.48 -7.47
C ASN A 82 -8.47 -7.05 -8.87
N ASP A 83 -9.60 -7.72 -9.05
CA ASP A 83 -9.98 -8.39 -10.30
C ASP A 83 -10.19 -7.45 -11.50
N VAL A 84 -10.37 -6.15 -11.25
CA VAL A 84 -10.60 -5.15 -12.30
C VAL A 84 -9.47 -4.12 -12.43
N HIS A 85 -8.43 -4.18 -11.57
CA HIS A 85 -7.32 -3.23 -11.63
C HIS A 85 -6.64 -3.20 -13.00
N ALA A 86 -6.33 -4.38 -13.55
CA ALA A 86 -5.61 -4.48 -14.82
C ALA A 86 -6.41 -3.90 -16.00
N GLU A 87 -7.72 -4.21 -16.08
CA GLU A 87 -8.56 -3.69 -17.14
C GLU A 87 -8.70 -2.17 -17.07
N ILE A 88 -8.95 -1.63 -15.87
CA ILE A 88 -9.10 -0.19 -15.66
C ILE A 88 -7.81 0.56 -15.97
N ALA A 89 -6.67 0.07 -15.45
CA ALA A 89 -5.36 0.71 -15.64
C ALA A 89 -4.95 0.72 -17.13
N THR A 90 -5.17 -0.39 -17.84
CA THR A 90 -4.87 -0.48 -19.27
C THR A 90 -5.70 0.50 -20.08
N LEU A 91 -7.01 0.54 -19.87
CA LEU A 91 -7.89 1.48 -20.60
C LEU A 91 -7.61 2.95 -20.24
N ALA A 92 -7.24 3.23 -18.98
CA ALA A 92 -6.83 4.58 -18.59
C ALA A 92 -5.53 5.00 -19.29
N ALA A 93 -4.57 4.10 -19.40
CA ALA A 93 -3.31 4.33 -20.10
C ALA A 93 -3.56 4.56 -21.60
N GLU A 94 -4.36 3.72 -22.27
CA GLU A 94 -4.76 3.85 -23.66
C GLU A 94 -5.47 5.19 -23.96
N ALA A 95 -6.23 5.70 -22.96
CA ALA A 95 -6.88 7.01 -23.02
C ALA A 95 -5.93 8.18 -22.66
N GLY A 96 -4.63 7.94 -22.46
CA GLY A 96 -3.64 8.95 -22.12
C GLY A 96 -3.78 9.56 -20.71
N LYS A 97 -4.46 8.86 -19.78
CA LYS A 97 -4.68 9.34 -18.42
C LYS A 97 -3.57 8.87 -17.50
N ALA A 98 -3.16 9.72 -16.55
CA ALA A 98 -2.32 9.29 -15.43
C ALA A 98 -3.06 8.26 -14.58
N VAL A 99 -2.34 7.28 -14.01
CA VAL A 99 -2.96 6.18 -13.25
C VAL A 99 -2.42 6.13 -11.83
N PHE A 100 -3.33 6.20 -10.85
CA PHE A 100 -3.05 5.92 -9.44
C PHE A 100 -3.84 4.68 -9.03
N CYS A 101 -3.17 3.62 -8.61
CA CYS A 101 -3.82 2.32 -8.36
C CYS A 101 -3.57 1.83 -6.95
N GLU A 102 -4.63 1.33 -6.30
CA GLU A 102 -4.53 0.63 -5.01
C GLU A 102 -3.69 -0.65 -5.12
N LYS A 103 -3.18 -1.04 -3.97
CA LYS A 103 -2.44 -2.30 -3.80
C LYS A 103 -3.40 -3.48 -3.45
N PRO A 104 -3.02 -4.74 -3.71
CA PRO A 104 -1.92 -5.13 -4.58
C PRO A 104 -2.17 -4.62 -6.00
N LEU A 105 -1.11 -4.38 -6.75
CA LEU A 105 -1.24 -3.83 -8.11
C LEU A 105 -2.15 -4.72 -8.97
N ALA A 106 -1.98 -6.04 -8.87
CA ALA A 106 -2.76 -7.04 -9.59
C ALA A 106 -2.91 -8.34 -8.77
N ARG A 107 -3.67 -9.29 -9.30
CA ARG A 107 -3.86 -10.63 -8.69
C ARG A 107 -2.69 -11.58 -8.93
N SER A 108 -1.89 -11.33 -9.96
CA SER A 108 -0.74 -12.14 -10.35
C SER A 108 0.38 -11.28 -10.90
N LEU A 109 1.59 -11.86 -10.96
CA LEU A 109 2.75 -11.20 -11.56
C LEU A 109 2.52 -10.91 -13.05
N THR A 110 1.92 -11.84 -13.78
CA THR A 110 1.61 -11.65 -15.21
C THR A 110 0.67 -10.47 -15.45
N GLU A 111 -0.38 -10.33 -14.63
CA GLU A 111 -1.27 -9.16 -14.71
C GLU A 111 -0.53 -7.86 -14.38
N ALA A 112 0.28 -7.85 -13.32
CA ALA A 112 1.06 -6.68 -12.93
C ALA A 112 2.05 -6.24 -14.02
N GLN A 113 2.73 -7.20 -14.65
CA GLN A 113 3.61 -6.95 -15.79
C GLN A 113 2.85 -6.39 -17.00
N GLY A 114 1.67 -6.91 -17.30
CA GLY A 114 0.79 -6.39 -18.37
C GLY A 114 0.36 -4.95 -18.09
N MET A 115 0.00 -4.62 -16.85
CA MET A 115 -0.32 -3.24 -16.44
C MET A 115 0.88 -2.31 -16.60
N LEU A 116 2.06 -2.73 -16.16
CA LEU A 116 3.29 -1.95 -16.33
C LEU A 116 3.59 -1.71 -17.81
N GLN A 117 3.52 -2.75 -18.63
CA GLN A 117 3.74 -2.64 -20.08
C GLN A 117 2.76 -1.65 -20.72
N ALA A 118 1.48 -1.68 -20.33
CA ALA A 118 0.46 -0.78 -20.88
C ALA A 118 0.74 0.69 -20.55
N VAL A 119 1.05 1.02 -19.28
CA VAL A 119 1.31 2.40 -18.86
C VAL A 119 2.63 2.93 -19.45
N GLU A 120 3.66 2.08 -19.59
CA GLU A 120 4.94 2.45 -20.20
C GLU A 120 4.82 2.63 -21.72
N ALA A 121 4.09 1.75 -22.41
CA ALA A 121 3.84 1.89 -23.85
C ALA A 121 3.04 3.16 -24.18
N ALA A 122 2.09 3.52 -23.33
CA ALA A 122 1.34 4.77 -23.46
C ALA A 122 2.12 6.01 -23.00
N GLY A 123 3.24 5.84 -22.29
CA GLY A 123 4.04 6.94 -21.75
C GLY A 123 3.32 7.76 -20.69
N VAL A 124 2.33 7.19 -19.98
CA VAL A 124 1.56 7.91 -18.97
C VAL A 124 2.18 7.77 -17.57
N PRO A 125 2.11 8.82 -16.74
CA PRO A 125 2.53 8.73 -15.34
C PRO A 125 1.68 7.71 -14.58
N HIS A 126 2.32 6.93 -13.72
CA HIS A 126 1.65 5.90 -12.94
C HIS A 126 2.25 5.73 -11.56
N MET A 127 1.40 5.45 -10.57
CA MET A 127 1.78 5.23 -9.18
C MET A 127 0.94 4.12 -8.56
N VAL A 128 1.56 3.26 -7.72
CA VAL A 128 0.84 2.31 -6.87
C VAL A 128 0.71 2.85 -5.45
N CYS A 129 -0.45 2.69 -4.82
CA CYS A 129 -0.73 3.26 -3.50
C CYS A 129 -0.14 2.41 -2.36
N PHE A 130 1.17 2.44 -2.19
CA PHE A 130 1.83 1.95 -0.98
C PHE A 130 1.85 3.05 0.10
N ASN A 131 0.68 3.36 0.62
CA ASN A 131 0.45 4.50 1.52
C ASN A 131 1.36 4.51 2.76
N TYR A 132 1.80 3.35 3.27
CA TYR A 132 2.68 3.29 4.44
C TYR A 132 4.06 3.90 4.22
N ARG A 133 4.57 4.00 2.98
CA ARG A 133 5.78 4.77 2.67
C ARG A 133 5.67 6.25 3.03
N PHE A 134 4.45 6.78 3.14
CA PHE A 134 4.16 8.20 3.30
C PHE A 134 3.80 8.61 4.73
N PHE A 135 3.95 7.73 5.70
CA PHE A 135 3.97 8.17 7.09
C PHE A 135 5.24 8.98 7.38
N PRO A 136 5.14 10.14 8.08
CA PRO A 136 6.31 10.94 8.44
C PRO A 136 7.42 10.12 9.09
N VAL A 137 7.05 9.23 10.00
CA VAL A 137 7.97 8.34 10.71
C VAL A 137 8.68 7.34 9.81
N VAL A 138 8.01 6.84 8.75
CA VAL A 138 8.60 5.90 7.79
C VAL A 138 9.57 6.63 6.85
N ARG A 139 9.25 7.86 6.45
CA ARG A 139 10.17 8.73 5.71
C ARG A 139 11.40 9.08 6.54
N LEU A 140 11.21 9.44 7.81
CA LEU A 140 12.33 9.66 8.74
C LEU A 140 13.20 8.40 8.88
N ALA A 141 12.59 7.22 8.99
CA ALA A 141 13.33 5.95 9.01
C ALA A 141 14.18 5.77 7.74
N LYS A 142 13.61 6.07 6.56
CA LYS A 142 14.34 6.02 5.28
C LYS A 142 15.50 7.01 5.25
N GLU A 143 15.31 8.23 5.72
CA GLU A 143 16.36 9.24 5.81
C GLU A 143 17.52 8.79 6.73
N LEU A 144 17.20 8.27 7.92
CA LEU A 144 18.20 7.74 8.86
C LEU A 144 19.02 6.59 8.24
N ILE A 145 18.36 5.67 7.54
CA ILE A 145 19.02 4.56 6.83
C ILE A 145 19.90 5.10 5.71
N SER A 146 19.38 6.00 4.87
CA SER A 146 20.10 6.56 3.71
C SER A 146 21.30 7.39 4.12
N ASN A 147 21.22 8.08 5.27
CA ASN A 147 22.31 8.85 5.85
C ASN A 147 23.33 7.98 6.61
N GLY A 148 23.18 6.66 6.60
CA GLY A 148 24.09 5.71 7.24
C GLY A 148 24.01 5.65 8.75
N ALA A 149 22.98 6.20 9.39
CA ALA A 149 22.84 6.19 10.85
C ALA A 149 22.75 4.77 11.43
N LEU A 150 22.27 3.79 10.63
CA LEU A 150 22.23 2.38 11.02
C LEU A 150 23.49 1.60 10.58
N GLY A 151 24.33 2.18 9.74
CA GLY A 151 25.44 1.47 9.09
C GLY A 151 24.93 0.46 8.04
N GLU A 152 25.66 -0.62 7.85
CA GLU A 152 25.26 -1.74 7.01
C GLU A 152 24.06 -2.46 7.63
N ILE A 153 22.97 -2.63 6.88
CA ILE A 153 21.79 -3.34 7.36
C ILE A 153 22.05 -4.84 7.36
N ARG A 154 21.71 -5.50 8.48
CA ARG A 154 21.89 -6.94 8.69
C ARG A 154 20.58 -7.71 8.74
N GLN A 155 19.55 -7.12 9.38
CA GLN A 155 18.28 -7.79 9.61
C GLN A 155 17.10 -6.86 9.40
N PHE A 156 16.02 -7.42 8.85
CA PHE A 156 14.71 -6.81 8.75
C PHE A 156 13.66 -7.76 9.28
N HIS A 157 12.85 -7.31 10.23
CA HIS A 157 11.74 -8.08 10.80
C HIS A 157 10.45 -7.30 10.59
N ALA A 158 9.42 -7.95 10.04
CA ALA A 158 8.12 -7.32 9.86
C ALA A 158 6.96 -8.28 10.14
N LEU A 159 5.95 -7.72 10.82
CA LEU A 159 4.68 -8.38 11.13
C LEU A 159 3.54 -7.52 10.62
N TYR A 160 2.51 -8.13 10.01
CA TYR A 160 1.24 -7.44 9.79
C TYR A 160 0.08 -8.34 10.20
N LEU A 161 -0.44 -8.10 11.41
CA LEU A 161 -1.40 -8.95 12.09
C LEU A 161 -2.74 -8.23 12.24
N GLN A 162 -3.81 -8.91 11.83
CA GLN A 162 -5.20 -8.45 11.96
C GLN A 162 -6.09 -9.57 12.48
N ASP A 163 -7.25 -9.25 13.04
CA ASP A 163 -8.20 -10.23 13.61
C ASP A 163 -9.58 -10.23 12.93
N TRP A 164 -9.78 -9.44 11.90
CA TRP A 164 -11.09 -9.31 11.27
C TRP A 164 -11.63 -10.63 10.67
N GLY A 165 -10.73 -11.57 10.34
CA GLY A 165 -11.05 -12.88 9.79
C GLY A 165 -11.30 -13.98 10.81
N VAL A 166 -11.16 -13.71 12.12
CA VAL A 166 -11.22 -14.72 13.20
C VAL A 166 -12.58 -15.39 13.30
N ASP A 167 -13.69 -14.65 13.17
CA ASP A 167 -15.03 -15.22 13.28
C ASP A 167 -15.35 -16.10 12.06
N PRO A 168 -15.56 -17.43 12.22
CA PRO A 168 -15.92 -18.31 11.12
C PRO A 168 -17.32 -18.02 10.54
N LYS A 169 -18.16 -17.26 11.25
CA LYS A 169 -19.49 -16.83 10.79
C LYS A 169 -19.45 -15.61 9.88
N LEU A 170 -18.29 -14.95 9.75
CA LEU A 170 -18.12 -13.85 8.80
C LEU A 170 -18.44 -14.35 7.38
N PRO A 171 -19.34 -13.69 6.62
CA PRO A 171 -19.68 -14.12 5.28
C PRO A 171 -18.49 -14.16 4.32
N LEU A 172 -18.53 -15.10 3.39
CA LEU A 172 -17.56 -15.23 2.32
C LEU A 172 -17.58 -13.97 1.44
N THR A 173 -16.47 -13.29 1.36
CA THR A 173 -16.31 -12.10 0.50
C THR A 173 -15.35 -12.38 -0.66
N TRP A 174 -15.26 -11.46 -1.60
CA TRP A 174 -14.33 -11.54 -2.72
C TRP A 174 -12.86 -11.69 -2.27
N ARG A 175 -12.50 -11.12 -1.10
CA ARG A 175 -11.15 -11.23 -0.50
C ARG A 175 -10.74 -12.64 -0.09
N MET A 176 -11.69 -13.57 -0.09
CA MET A 176 -11.49 -14.96 0.31
C MET A 176 -11.53 -15.92 -0.88
N LYS A 177 -11.62 -15.35 -2.10
CA LYS A 177 -11.69 -16.09 -3.37
C LYS A 177 -10.46 -15.76 -4.22
N LYS A 178 -9.65 -16.80 -4.54
CA LYS A 178 -8.38 -16.64 -5.28
C LYS A 178 -8.60 -16.00 -6.66
N GLU A 179 -9.68 -16.36 -7.33
CA GLU A 179 -10.03 -15.82 -8.65
C GLU A 179 -10.29 -14.31 -8.65
N LEU A 180 -10.70 -13.73 -7.49
CA LEU A 180 -10.99 -12.30 -7.36
C LEU A 180 -9.88 -11.51 -6.65
N ALA A 181 -9.25 -12.12 -5.65
CA ALA A 181 -8.28 -11.45 -4.79
C ALA A 181 -6.81 -11.76 -5.18
N GLY A 182 -6.55 -12.88 -5.88
CA GLY A 182 -5.21 -13.38 -6.17
C GLY A 182 -4.66 -14.25 -5.04
N SER A 183 -4.60 -13.71 -3.81
CA SER A 183 -4.18 -14.40 -2.59
C SER A 183 -4.89 -13.83 -1.36
N GLY A 184 -4.62 -14.38 -0.18
CA GLY A 184 -5.23 -13.99 1.07
C GLY A 184 -4.46 -12.92 1.84
N ALA A 185 -4.03 -13.26 3.06
CA ALA A 185 -3.19 -12.39 3.87
C ALA A 185 -1.87 -12.05 3.15
N LEU A 186 -1.32 -12.98 2.37
CA LEU A 186 -0.13 -12.76 1.57
C LEU A 186 -0.28 -11.54 0.64
N GLY A 187 -1.34 -11.46 -0.16
CA GLY A 187 -1.54 -10.34 -1.09
C GLY A 187 -2.08 -9.08 -0.45
N ASP A 188 -2.92 -9.22 0.59
CA ASP A 188 -3.59 -8.07 1.19
C ASP A 188 -2.70 -7.31 2.18
N THR A 189 -2.02 -8.04 3.06
CA THR A 189 -1.24 -7.47 4.17
C THR A 189 0.28 -7.64 3.98
N ALA A 190 0.77 -8.80 3.52
CA ALA A 190 2.22 -8.95 3.30
C ALA A 190 2.75 -8.02 2.22
N VAL A 191 1.96 -7.64 1.22
CA VAL A 191 2.39 -6.71 0.17
C VAL A 191 2.94 -5.40 0.75
N HIS A 192 2.37 -4.89 1.84
CA HIS A 192 2.86 -3.68 2.51
C HIS A 192 4.21 -3.86 3.18
N ILE A 193 4.38 -4.98 3.92
CA ILE A 193 5.66 -5.24 4.60
C ILE A 193 6.77 -5.63 3.62
N VAL A 194 6.43 -6.25 2.48
CA VAL A 194 7.36 -6.48 1.36
C VAL A 194 7.78 -5.17 0.72
N ASP A 195 6.82 -4.28 0.46
CA ASP A 195 7.07 -2.96 -0.08
C ASP A 195 7.97 -2.12 0.84
N LEU A 196 7.67 -2.09 2.14
CA LEU A 196 8.49 -1.39 3.13
C LEU A 196 9.90 -1.99 3.26
N ALA A 197 10.05 -3.32 3.16
CA ALA A 197 11.34 -3.98 3.15
C ALA A 197 12.18 -3.53 1.95
N ARG A 198 11.59 -3.54 0.75
CA ARG A 198 12.25 -3.06 -0.47
C ARG A 198 12.60 -1.56 -0.37
N PHE A 199 11.68 -0.75 0.13
CA PHE A 199 11.89 0.69 0.31
C PHE A 199 13.00 1.02 1.30
N LEU A 200 13.06 0.33 2.44
CA LEU A 200 14.00 0.63 3.52
C LEU A 200 15.36 -0.05 3.33
N VAL A 201 15.38 -1.31 2.88
CA VAL A 201 16.58 -2.17 2.85
C VAL A 201 17.09 -2.42 1.43
N GLY A 202 16.19 -2.65 0.47
CA GLY A 202 16.54 -2.94 -0.91
C GLY A 202 15.86 -4.21 -1.44
N GLU A 203 16.30 -4.68 -2.60
CA GLU A 203 15.67 -5.80 -3.31
C GLU A 203 15.82 -7.13 -2.56
N ILE A 204 14.76 -7.95 -2.63
CA ILE A 204 14.70 -9.30 -2.08
C ILE A 204 15.09 -10.27 -3.21
N GLU A 205 16.13 -11.10 -3.00
CA GLU A 205 16.65 -12.03 -4.00
C GLU A 205 16.09 -13.43 -3.91
N GLU A 206 15.87 -13.94 -2.68
CA GLU A 206 15.32 -15.28 -2.49
C GLU A 206 14.44 -15.37 -1.24
N VAL A 207 13.49 -16.29 -1.26
CA VAL A 207 12.54 -16.49 -0.16
C VAL A 207 12.27 -17.97 0.09
N VAL A 208 11.86 -18.28 1.34
CA VAL A 208 11.24 -19.55 1.71
C VAL A 208 10.02 -19.27 2.58
N GLY A 209 8.87 -19.86 2.23
CA GLY A 209 7.60 -19.49 2.83
C GLY A 209 6.71 -20.66 3.26
N MET A 210 5.71 -20.31 4.04
CA MET A 210 4.61 -21.17 4.49
C MET A 210 3.31 -20.40 4.44
N LEU A 211 2.27 -20.97 3.84
CA LEU A 211 0.91 -20.44 3.78
C LEU A 211 -0.05 -21.39 4.48
N THR A 212 -1.05 -20.83 5.17
CA THR A 212 -2.04 -21.63 5.89
C THR A 212 -3.44 -21.03 5.73
N THR A 213 -4.42 -21.87 5.44
CA THR A 213 -5.85 -21.55 5.49
C THR A 213 -6.48 -22.28 6.66
N PHE A 214 -6.80 -21.56 7.72
CA PHE A 214 -7.42 -22.12 8.94
C PHE A 214 -8.91 -22.30 8.78
N ILE A 215 -9.61 -21.31 8.19
CA ILE A 215 -11.07 -21.31 8.01
C ILE A 215 -11.38 -21.62 6.54
N LYS A 216 -11.58 -22.91 6.26
CA LYS A 216 -11.74 -23.40 4.88
C LYS A 216 -13.12 -23.14 4.26
N LYS A 217 -14.15 -22.87 5.06
CA LYS A 217 -15.52 -22.59 4.60
C LYS A 217 -16.15 -21.47 5.39
N ARG A 218 -16.93 -20.64 4.71
CA ARG A 218 -17.67 -19.53 5.33
C ARG A 218 -19.09 -19.42 4.77
N PRO A 219 -20.04 -18.85 5.53
CA PRO A 219 -21.40 -18.61 5.05
C PRO A 219 -21.41 -17.79 3.77
N LEU A 220 -22.25 -18.13 2.83
CA LEU A 220 -22.57 -17.29 1.69
C LEU A 220 -23.45 -16.12 2.13
N SER A 221 -23.26 -14.94 1.52
CA SER A 221 -23.97 -13.71 1.92
C SER A 221 -25.48 -13.75 1.66
N ASP A 222 -25.93 -14.62 0.78
CA ASP A 222 -27.36 -14.87 0.46
C ASP A 222 -28.02 -15.90 1.38
N GLY A 223 -27.26 -16.49 2.33
CA GLY A 223 -27.76 -17.51 3.25
C GLY A 223 -27.96 -18.90 2.64
N SER A 224 -27.53 -19.14 1.39
CA SER A 224 -27.74 -20.41 0.68
C SER A 224 -26.85 -21.56 1.15
N GLY A 225 -25.92 -21.31 2.09
CA GLY A 225 -25.03 -22.33 2.62
C GLY A 225 -23.62 -21.87 2.90
N LEU A 226 -22.64 -22.75 2.75
CA LEU A 226 -21.22 -22.49 2.93
C LEU A 226 -20.49 -22.50 1.59
N GLY A 227 -19.63 -21.50 1.37
CA GLY A 227 -18.70 -21.45 0.25
C GLY A 227 -17.26 -21.72 0.71
N GLU A 228 -16.40 -22.14 -0.21
CA GLU A 228 -15.00 -22.43 0.07
C GLU A 228 -14.14 -21.16 0.09
N VAL A 229 -13.23 -21.10 1.07
CA VAL A 229 -12.14 -20.12 1.12
C VAL A 229 -10.97 -20.71 0.34
N THR A 230 -10.55 -20.01 -0.73
CA THR A 230 -9.52 -20.50 -1.65
C THR A 230 -8.20 -19.75 -1.54
N VAL A 231 -8.04 -18.93 -0.50
CA VAL A 231 -6.84 -18.15 -0.20
C VAL A 231 -6.30 -18.44 1.20
N ASP A 232 -5.10 -18.00 1.47
CA ASP A 232 -4.46 -18.09 2.78
C ASP A 232 -5.09 -17.14 3.81
N ASP A 233 -5.17 -17.57 5.07
CA ASP A 233 -5.48 -16.74 6.24
C ASP A 233 -4.19 -16.17 6.86
N SER A 234 -3.06 -16.86 6.65
CA SER A 234 -1.77 -16.54 7.23
C SER A 234 -0.63 -16.96 6.32
N ALA A 235 0.41 -16.14 6.27
CA ALA A 235 1.68 -16.45 5.64
C ALA A 235 2.85 -16.07 6.55
N ALA A 236 3.90 -16.89 6.55
CA ALA A 236 5.19 -16.56 7.16
C ALA A 236 6.30 -16.94 6.20
N PHE A 237 7.36 -16.13 6.11
CA PHE A 237 8.47 -16.41 5.22
C PHE A 237 9.77 -15.76 5.68
N LEU A 238 10.88 -16.37 5.26
CA LEU A 238 12.21 -15.80 5.37
C LEU A 238 12.65 -15.27 4.00
N ALA A 239 13.51 -14.26 4.01
CA ALA A 239 14.05 -13.65 2.81
C ALA A 239 15.53 -13.36 2.93
N ARG A 240 16.23 -13.32 1.78
CA ARG A 240 17.55 -12.72 1.64
C ARG A 240 17.48 -11.54 0.71
N PHE A 241 18.13 -10.47 1.11
CA PHE A 241 18.24 -9.25 0.32
C PHE A 241 19.50 -9.27 -0.54
N ALA A 242 19.48 -8.53 -1.65
CA ALA A 242 20.65 -8.35 -2.51
C ALA A 242 21.88 -7.79 -1.77
N SER A 243 21.64 -7.05 -0.69
CA SER A 243 22.70 -6.54 0.19
C SER A 243 23.35 -7.60 1.10
N GLY A 244 22.80 -8.83 1.14
CA GLY A 244 23.18 -9.88 2.10
C GLY A 244 22.43 -9.82 3.43
N ALA A 245 21.60 -8.82 3.66
CA ALA A 245 20.72 -8.77 4.84
C ALA A 245 19.70 -9.91 4.83
N THR A 246 19.21 -10.29 6.01
CA THR A 246 18.17 -11.32 6.17
C THR A 246 16.86 -10.72 6.62
N GLY A 247 15.73 -11.29 6.14
CA GLY A 247 14.38 -10.86 6.46
C GLY A 247 13.53 -11.95 7.11
N VAL A 248 12.69 -11.54 8.07
CA VAL A 248 11.66 -12.38 8.69
C VAL A 248 10.32 -11.67 8.57
N PHE A 249 9.34 -12.35 7.99
CA PHE A 249 8.03 -11.78 7.69
C PHE A 249 6.91 -12.68 8.20
N GLU A 250 5.89 -12.06 8.78
CA GLU A 250 4.67 -12.75 9.19
C GLU A 250 3.47 -11.86 8.87
N THR A 251 2.41 -12.48 8.36
CA THR A 251 1.14 -11.81 8.11
C THR A 251 -0.03 -12.73 8.38
N THR A 252 -1.11 -12.19 8.94
CA THR A 252 -2.33 -12.96 9.15
C THR A 252 -3.57 -12.07 9.33
N ARG A 253 -4.72 -12.61 8.98
CA ARG A 253 -6.05 -11.99 9.21
C ARG A 253 -6.79 -12.59 10.41
N VAL A 254 -6.13 -13.49 11.16
CA VAL A 254 -6.75 -14.28 12.24
C VAL A 254 -5.98 -14.23 13.56
N ALA A 255 -5.21 -13.17 13.79
CA ALA A 255 -4.48 -12.92 15.04
C ALA A 255 -5.41 -12.25 16.06
N THR A 256 -6.13 -13.04 16.84
CA THR A 256 -7.10 -12.56 17.84
C THR A 256 -6.52 -11.46 18.72
N GLY A 257 -7.19 -10.29 18.75
CA GLY A 257 -6.80 -9.11 19.54
C GLY A 257 -5.95 -8.09 18.77
N ARG A 258 -5.43 -8.41 17.59
CA ARG A 258 -4.67 -7.47 16.74
C ARG A 258 -5.59 -6.80 15.71
N LYS A 259 -5.69 -5.47 15.74
CA LYS A 259 -6.61 -4.72 14.85
C LYS A 259 -5.95 -4.31 13.55
N ASN A 260 -4.83 -3.63 13.64
CA ASN A 260 -4.02 -3.21 12.49
C ASN A 260 -2.53 -3.19 12.88
N PHE A 261 -2.07 -4.25 13.52
CA PHE A 261 -0.72 -4.32 14.06
C PHE A 261 0.28 -4.63 12.94
N MET A 262 0.80 -3.58 12.34
CA MET A 262 1.95 -3.67 11.47
C MET A 262 3.17 -3.15 12.23
N HIS A 263 4.14 -4.02 12.44
CA HIS A 263 5.39 -3.72 13.13
C HIS A 263 6.55 -4.03 12.20
N LEU A 264 7.56 -3.16 12.21
CA LEU A 264 8.84 -3.42 11.58
C LEU A 264 10.00 -3.07 12.51
N GLU A 265 11.11 -3.80 12.35
CA GLU A 265 12.38 -3.52 12.99
C GLU A 265 13.51 -3.72 11.97
N VAL A 266 14.43 -2.76 11.92
CA VAL A 266 15.61 -2.80 11.04
C VAL A 266 16.85 -2.70 11.92
N ASN A 267 17.75 -3.68 11.80
CA ASN A 267 18.96 -3.75 12.59
C ASN A 267 20.19 -3.64 11.67
N GLY A 268 21.02 -2.65 11.95
CA GLY A 268 22.29 -2.42 11.25
C GLY A 268 23.50 -2.56 12.15
N THR A 269 24.67 -2.30 11.58
CA THR A 269 25.96 -2.40 12.30
C THR A 269 26.19 -1.27 13.30
N ARG A 270 25.47 -0.13 13.16
CA ARG A 270 25.65 1.09 13.97
C ARG A 270 24.41 1.50 14.72
N GLY A 271 23.25 1.01 14.32
CA GLY A 271 21.98 1.38 14.95
C GLY A 271 20.82 0.49 14.55
N SER A 272 19.68 0.74 15.17
CA SER A 272 18.43 0.03 14.88
C SER A 272 17.24 0.99 14.96
N ILE A 273 16.22 0.69 14.18
CA ILE A 273 14.91 1.37 14.26
C ILE A 273 13.81 0.34 14.42
N ARG A 274 12.72 0.74 15.06
CA ARG A 274 11.46 -0.01 15.06
C ARG A 274 10.27 0.93 15.00
N TRP A 275 9.21 0.47 14.36
CA TRP A 275 7.96 1.21 14.20
C TRP A 275 6.75 0.29 14.31
N ASN A 276 5.60 0.86 14.71
CA ASN A 276 4.33 0.16 14.80
C ASN A 276 3.20 1.06 14.29
N ALA A 277 2.39 0.57 13.34
CA ALA A 277 1.29 1.33 12.76
C ALA A 277 0.12 1.61 13.72
N GLU A 278 0.03 0.93 14.88
CA GLU A 278 -0.95 1.25 15.94
C GLU A 278 -0.47 2.43 16.82
N ASP A 279 0.83 2.84 16.71
CA ASP A 279 1.39 4.09 17.25
C ASP A 279 2.17 4.80 16.11
N PRO A 280 1.44 5.29 15.08
CA PRO A 280 2.02 5.58 13.76
C PRO A 280 2.97 6.78 13.75
N ASN A 281 2.98 7.61 14.80
CA ASN A 281 3.82 8.81 14.87
C ASN A 281 5.14 8.58 15.62
N VAL A 282 5.42 7.37 16.09
CA VAL A 282 6.57 7.09 16.96
C VAL A 282 7.58 6.18 16.26
N LEU A 283 8.80 6.69 16.12
CA LEU A 283 9.98 5.90 15.77
C LEU A 283 10.80 5.62 17.02
N TRP A 284 11.16 4.37 17.22
CA TRP A 284 12.18 4.01 18.20
C TRP A 284 13.50 3.87 17.46
N PHE A 285 14.50 4.62 17.92
CA PHE A 285 15.83 4.65 17.32
C PHE A 285 16.91 4.36 18.36
N TYR A 286 17.81 3.45 18.05
CA TYR A 286 18.98 3.09 18.84
C TYR A 286 20.25 3.42 18.05
N SER A 287 21.26 4.02 18.69
CA SER A 287 22.56 4.30 18.08
C SER A 287 23.70 3.77 18.97
N LEU A 288 24.66 3.10 18.32
CA LEU A 288 25.91 2.72 18.98
C LEU A 288 26.86 3.90 19.26
N GLU A 289 26.60 5.06 18.63
CA GLU A 289 27.35 6.30 18.85
C GLU A 289 26.99 6.97 20.18
N ASP A 290 25.82 6.64 20.74
CA ASP A 290 25.45 7.14 22.05
C ASP A 290 26.42 6.63 23.13
N PRO A 291 26.75 7.46 24.15
CA PRO A 291 27.59 7.03 25.25
C PRO A 291 27.03 5.77 25.92
N PRO A 292 27.84 4.74 26.23
CA PRO A 292 27.36 3.46 26.77
C PRO A 292 26.44 3.58 28.01
N LYS A 293 26.67 4.56 28.83
CA LYS A 293 25.92 4.81 30.08
C LYS A 293 24.45 5.23 29.84
N VAL A 294 24.15 5.84 28.70
CA VAL A 294 22.81 6.35 28.33
C VAL A 294 22.27 5.72 27.05
N ARG A 295 22.97 4.70 26.57
CA ARG A 295 22.61 4.00 25.32
C ARG A 295 21.33 3.19 25.51
N GLY A 296 20.35 3.42 24.63
CA GLY A 296 19.07 2.76 24.64
C GLY A 296 18.19 3.18 23.48
N PHE A 297 17.08 2.51 23.25
CA PHE A 297 16.09 2.97 22.29
C PHE A 297 15.47 4.28 22.77
N ARG A 298 15.67 5.35 22.00
CA ARG A 298 14.96 6.62 22.22
C ARG A 298 13.68 6.66 21.39
N ARG A 299 12.65 7.23 22.00
CA ARG A 299 11.34 7.44 21.40
C ARG A 299 11.35 8.80 20.69
N ILE A 300 11.17 8.80 19.37
CA ILE A 300 11.05 10.00 18.56
C ILE A 300 9.60 10.12 18.12
N VAL A 301 8.94 11.23 18.45
CA VAL A 301 7.59 11.55 17.97
C VAL A 301 7.75 12.40 16.71
N ALA A 302 7.43 11.85 15.56
CA ALA A 302 7.65 12.49 14.27
C ALA A 302 6.56 13.54 13.96
N THR A 303 6.51 14.61 14.76
CA THR A 303 5.54 15.71 14.69
C THR A 303 6.19 17.09 14.65
N GLU A 304 7.52 17.19 14.73
CA GLU A 304 8.22 18.46 14.55
C GLU A 304 8.14 18.93 13.09
N ALA A 305 8.25 20.23 12.85
CA ALA A 305 8.15 20.80 11.52
C ALA A 305 9.21 20.28 10.55
N GLU A 306 10.37 19.87 11.07
CA GLU A 306 11.49 19.30 10.33
C GLU A 306 11.26 17.85 9.89
N HIS A 307 10.29 17.16 10.50
CA HIS A 307 9.95 15.80 10.07
C HIS A 307 9.20 15.84 8.75
N PRO A 308 9.39 14.85 7.87
CA PRO A 308 8.72 14.79 6.58
C PRO A 308 7.21 15.01 6.68
N TYR A 309 6.67 15.92 5.90
CA TYR A 309 5.26 16.34 5.86
C TYR A 309 4.69 17.01 7.12
N ALA A 310 5.27 16.80 8.30
CA ALA A 310 4.67 17.20 9.59
C ALA A 310 4.48 18.72 9.69
N GLY A 311 5.40 19.52 9.13
CA GLY A 311 5.33 20.97 9.16
C GLY A 311 4.12 21.59 8.44
N ASN A 312 3.44 20.84 7.60
CA ASN A 312 2.23 21.27 6.91
C ASN A 312 0.95 21.09 7.73
N TRP A 313 1.01 20.36 8.83
CA TRP A 313 -0.17 19.98 9.61
C TRP A 313 -0.35 20.85 10.86
N TRP A 314 0.00 20.33 11.99
CA TRP A 314 -0.32 20.89 13.29
C TRP A 314 0.95 21.17 14.09
N PRO A 315 0.90 22.02 15.13
CA PRO A 315 2.03 22.19 16.05
C PRO A 315 2.51 20.85 16.62
N PRO A 316 3.81 20.74 17.00
CA PRO A 316 4.38 19.53 17.58
C PRO A 316 3.53 18.90 18.70
N GLY A 317 3.47 17.57 18.72
CA GLY A 317 2.68 16.80 19.67
C GLY A 317 1.25 16.47 19.23
N HIS A 318 0.75 17.08 18.16
CA HIS A 318 -0.55 16.71 17.57
C HIS A 318 -0.32 15.58 16.57
N ILE A 319 -0.89 14.41 16.88
CA ILE A 319 -0.66 13.18 16.12
C ILE A 319 -1.44 13.15 14.80
N LEU A 320 -0.84 12.50 13.80
CA LEU A 320 -1.44 12.26 12.49
C LEU A 320 -2.01 10.84 12.44
N GLY A 321 -3.14 10.68 11.76
CA GLY A 321 -3.82 9.39 11.59
C GLY A 321 -3.50 8.69 10.27
N TYR A 322 -4.16 7.55 10.08
CA TYR A 322 -4.03 6.69 8.90
C TYR A 322 -4.28 7.44 7.57
N GLU A 323 -5.30 8.29 7.55
CA GLU A 323 -5.75 9.05 6.38
C GLU A 323 -4.70 10.04 5.86
N HIS A 324 -3.84 10.57 6.73
CA HIS A 324 -2.80 11.53 6.36
C HIS A 324 -1.78 10.92 5.39
N SER A 325 -1.50 9.61 5.50
CA SER A 325 -0.59 8.92 4.59
C SER A 325 -1.06 8.97 3.12
N PHE A 326 -2.38 8.96 2.89
CA PHE A 326 -2.95 9.11 1.55
C PHE A 326 -2.86 10.56 1.05
N VAL A 327 -3.02 11.54 1.93
CA VAL A 327 -2.84 12.95 1.57
C VAL A 327 -1.40 13.21 1.13
N HIS A 328 -0.42 12.64 1.84
CA HIS A 328 0.99 12.73 1.48
C HIS A 328 1.28 12.02 0.15
N ALA A 329 0.70 10.83 -0.07
CA ALA A 329 0.85 10.10 -1.34
C ALA A 329 0.30 10.91 -2.52
N VAL A 330 -0.88 11.51 -2.36
CA VAL A 330 -1.50 12.39 -3.37
C VAL A 330 -0.65 13.63 -3.61
N TYR A 331 -0.11 14.25 -2.57
CA TYR A 331 0.79 15.40 -2.69
C TYR A 331 2.03 15.06 -3.52
N GLU A 332 2.70 13.94 -3.22
CA GLU A 332 3.87 13.47 -3.97
C GLU A 332 3.53 13.15 -5.43
N LEU A 333 2.38 12.54 -5.68
CA LEU A 333 1.90 12.27 -7.03
C LEU A 333 1.69 13.57 -7.82
N LEU A 334 0.97 14.54 -7.26
CA LEU A 334 0.71 15.82 -7.90
C LEU A 334 2.00 16.62 -8.17
N THR A 335 2.94 16.55 -7.24
CA THR A 335 4.27 17.18 -7.39
C THR A 335 5.05 16.54 -8.52
N ALA A 336 5.09 15.19 -8.57
CA ALA A 336 5.76 14.46 -9.64
C ALA A 336 5.14 14.77 -11.02
N LEU A 337 3.82 14.82 -11.12
CA LEU A 337 3.11 15.16 -12.34
C LEU A 337 3.43 16.59 -12.81
N ALA A 338 3.48 17.53 -11.90
CA ALA A 338 3.77 18.93 -12.22
C ALA A 338 5.22 19.14 -12.70
N GLU A 339 6.16 18.41 -12.12
CA GLU A 339 7.59 18.43 -12.43
C GLU A 339 7.94 17.57 -13.65
N GLY A 340 7.02 16.75 -14.15
CA GLY A 340 7.27 15.84 -15.28
C GLY A 340 8.22 14.69 -14.92
N ARG A 341 8.36 14.35 -13.64
CA ARG A 341 9.13 13.19 -13.18
C ARG A 341 8.23 11.97 -12.96
N ALA A 342 8.81 10.79 -12.99
CA ALA A 342 8.09 9.57 -12.66
C ALA A 342 7.63 9.60 -11.19
N PRO A 343 6.33 9.33 -10.90
CA PRO A 343 5.87 9.16 -9.53
C PRO A 343 6.47 7.92 -8.86
N GLU A 344 6.70 7.98 -7.54
CA GLU A 344 7.19 6.86 -6.72
C GLU A 344 6.31 6.66 -5.47
N PRO A 345 5.95 5.39 -5.15
CA PRO A 345 6.29 4.15 -5.85
C PRO A 345 5.52 3.98 -7.17
N SER A 346 6.21 3.54 -8.21
CA SER A 346 5.63 3.31 -9.54
C SER A 346 5.03 1.90 -9.67
N PHE A 347 4.43 1.59 -10.83
CA PHE A 347 4.00 0.22 -11.12
C PHE A 347 5.17 -0.78 -11.16
N ARG A 348 6.41 -0.34 -11.39
CA ARG A 348 7.61 -1.20 -11.23
C ARG A 348 7.75 -1.72 -9.82
N ASP A 349 7.48 -0.87 -8.80
CA ASP A 349 7.46 -1.29 -7.40
C ASP A 349 6.34 -2.29 -7.12
N GLY A 350 5.18 -2.08 -7.73
CA GLY A 350 4.04 -3.01 -7.66
C GLY A 350 4.38 -4.38 -8.25
N VAL A 351 5.02 -4.41 -9.44
CA VAL A 351 5.49 -5.64 -10.09
C VAL A 351 6.52 -6.36 -9.23
N ALA A 352 7.51 -5.65 -8.72
CA ALA A 352 8.56 -6.25 -7.89
C ALA A 352 7.99 -6.81 -6.57
N ALA A 353 7.06 -6.09 -5.92
CA ALA A 353 6.38 -6.64 -4.75
C ALA A 353 5.56 -7.89 -5.10
N GLN A 354 4.83 -7.88 -6.23
CA GLN A 354 4.05 -9.03 -6.69
C GLN A 354 4.94 -10.24 -7.01
N ALA A 355 6.14 -10.02 -7.57
CA ALA A 355 7.12 -11.09 -7.83
C ALA A 355 7.56 -11.78 -6.51
N VAL A 356 7.81 -11.02 -5.45
CA VAL A 356 8.11 -11.58 -4.12
C VAL A 356 6.94 -12.42 -3.62
N LEU A 357 5.70 -11.88 -3.64
CA LEU A 357 4.52 -12.60 -3.14
C LEU A 357 4.29 -13.92 -3.88
N GLU A 358 4.38 -13.90 -5.20
CA GLU A 358 4.19 -15.11 -6.02
C GLU A 358 5.29 -16.14 -5.76
N THR A 359 6.53 -15.69 -5.57
CA THR A 359 7.65 -16.56 -5.22
C THR A 359 7.47 -17.18 -3.83
N VAL A 360 6.95 -16.41 -2.84
CA VAL A 360 6.60 -16.94 -1.51
C VAL A 360 5.53 -18.03 -1.63
N ALA A 361 4.47 -17.80 -2.42
CA ALA A 361 3.43 -18.80 -2.63
C ALA A 361 3.97 -20.09 -3.25
N ARG A 362 4.78 -19.98 -4.31
CA ARG A 362 5.46 -21.13 -4.95
C ARG A 362 6.41 -21.84 -3.99
N SER A 363 7.20 -21.09 -3.24
CA SER A 363 8.11 -21.64 -2.24
C SER A 363 7.39 -22.47 -1.17
N ALA A 364 6.22 -22.01 -0.72
CA ALA A 364 5.37 -22.74 0.23
C ALA A 364 4.85 -24.07 -0.35
N GLU A 365 4.50 -24.10 -1.63
CA GLU A 365 4.06 -25.31 -2.34
C GLU A 365 5.25 -26.28 -2.56
N GLU A 366 6.39 -25.76 -3.02
CA GLU A 366 7.60 -26.54 -3.34
C GLU A 366 8.45 -26.88 -2.09
N ARG A 367 8.18 -26.24 -0.94
CA ARG A 367 8.89 -26.41 0.35
C ARG A 367 10.40 -26.23 0.27
N ARG A 368 10.84 -25.22 -0.47
CA ARG A 368 12.27 -24.87 -0.66
C ARG A 368 12.49 -23.40 -0.91
N TRP A 369 13.72 -22.94 -0.73
CA TRP A 369 14.15 -21.61 -1.15
C TRP A 369 14.00 -21.44 -2.66
N LEU A 370 13.45 -20.30 -3.07
CA LEU A 370 13.31 -19.93 -4.47
C LEU A 370 13.86 -18.53 -4.72
N PRO A 371 14.58 -18.32 -5.84
CA PRO A 371 14.95 -16.99 -6.26
C PRO A 371 13.71 -16.20 -6.70
N VAL A 372 13.67 -14.91 -6.34
CA VAL A 372 12.64 -13.98 -6.79
C VAL A 372 12.96 -13.63 -8.25
N ALA A 373 11.97 -13.79 -9.13
CA ALA A 373 12.09 -13.37 -10.51
C ALA A 373 12.17 -11.84 -10.60
N THR A 374 13.22 -11.32 -11.20
CA THR A 374 13.44 -9.89 -11.46
C THR A 374 12.87 -9.48 -12.81
#